data_237b9a4c84e267389b4a42cd3ebae349
#
_entry.id   237b9a4c84e267389b4a42cd3ebae349
#
_cell.length_a   1.000
_cell.length_b   1.000
_cell.length_c   1.000
_cell.angle_alpha   90.00
_cell.angle_beta   90.00
_cell.angle_gamma   90.00
#
_symmetry.space_group_name_H-M   'P 1'
#
loop_
_entity.id
_entity.type
_entity.pdbx_description
1 polymer ?
#
loop_
_entity_poly.entity_id
_entity_poly.type
_entity_poly.pdbx_seq_one_letter_code
_entity_poly.pdbx_strand_id
1 'polypeptide(L)'
;MAGKKLKAGILGYGGMGHCHASAYANQKDCELIAVADTVPSQLNSDKAELNLGGFEQAAGSKLRKYNSFEEMVKHEELDFIDICIPTDFHAEFAIKALKLGIPTFSEKPMARTLKQADAMIAAAEASGTPLMIGQCLRFWPAYEYLKDAYDSGKFGKLLRLSMQRISALPRGYKMWFREGARSGGALLDMHIHDTDLVLHMLGMPEAVMTFGCTHHTGAIDDAITNYIYSGGPAVSAETSWSHGPFSMSFIAVFEKATLEAKGMMQELSIYRLDQKIETVKLGEEGGHAREIAYFAKCLKAKKPFARCEPFSTRETIRLALAEERSARTGKKVRL
;
A
#
# COMPACT_ATOMS: atom_id res chain seq x y z
N MET A 1 19.39 -9.31 25.87
CA MET A 1 19.26 -7.84 25.94
C MET A 1 18.50 -7.37 24.70
N ALA A 2 17.39 -6.63 24.85
CA ALA A 2 16.70 -6.03 23.71
C ALA A 2 17.64 -4.99 23.07
N GLY A 3 17.97 -5.16 21.80
CA GLY A 3 18.81 -4.21 21.07
C GLY A 3 18.14 -2.82 21.02
N LYS A 4 18.94 -1.76 20.81
CA LYS A 4 18.45 -0.39 20.63
C LYS A 4 17.40 -0.35 19.53
N LYS A 5 16.24 0.28 19.77
CA LYS A 5 15.21 0.53 18.76
C LYS A 5 15.72 1.54 17.75
N LEU A 6 15.33 1.35 16.47
CA LEU A 6 15.57 2.34 15.42
C LEU A 6 14.65 3.54 15.62
N LYS A 7 15.18 4.73 15.43
CA LYS A 7 14.46 6.01 15.55
C LYS A 7 13.82 6.37 14.23
N ALA A 8 12.49 6.44 14.19
CA ALA A 8 11.71 6.81 13.01
C ALA A 8 11.22 8.26 13.08
N GLY A 9 11.17 8.92 11.93
CA GLY A 9 10.42 10.16 11.74
C GLY A 9 9.33 9.96 10.69
N ILE A 10 8.11 10.48 10.93
CA ILE A 10 7.05 10.50 9.91
C ILE A 10 7.02 11.86 9.23
N LEU A 11 7.02 11.87 7.90
CA LEU A 11 6.73 13.04 7.08
C LEU A 11 5.29 12.93 6.53
N GLY A 12 4.45 13.90 6.90
CA GLY A 12 3.01 13.89 6.63
C GLY A 12 2.22 13.29 7.79
N TYR A 13 1.57 14.13 8.59
CA TYR A 13 0.83 13.71 9.79
C TYR A 13 -0.69 13.86 9.60
N GLY A 14 -1.16 13.52 8.39
CA GLY A 14 -2.57 13.36 8.04
C GLY A 14 -3.10 11.96 8.43
N GLY A 15 -4.17 11.51 7.74
CA GLY A 15 -4.80 10.21 8.02
C GLY A 15 -3.82 9.04 8.02
N MET A 16 -2.99 8.89 6.96
CA MET A 16 -2.00 7.80 6.91
C MET A 16 -0.88 7.97 7.93
N GLY A 17 -0.42 9.21 8.17
CA GLY A 17 0.58 9.46 9.22
C GLY A 17 0.09 9.03 10.61
N HIS A 18 -1.17 9.27 10.95
CA HIS A 18 -1.78 8.78 12.20
C HIS A 18 -1.94 7.26 12.22
N CYS A 19 -2.33 6.65 11.09
CA CYS A 19 -2.39 5.20 10.95
C CYS A 19 -1.03 4.55 11.25
N HIS A 20 0.04 5.07 10.63
CA HIS A 20 1.41 4.60 10.87
C HIS A 20 1.86 4.89 12.31
N ALA A 21 1.60 6.08 12.84
CA ALA A 21 1.93 6.41 14.23
C ALA A 21 1.29 5.44 15.24
N SER A 22 0.04 5.03 14.99
CA SER A 22 -0.63 4.00 15.80
C SER A 22 0.06 2.64 15.66
N ALA A 23 0.52 2.30 14.46
CA ALA A 23 1.24 1.06 14.19
C ALA A 23 2.62 1.00 14.88
N TYR A 24 3.29 2.15 15.10
CA TYR A 24 4.56 2.21 15.83
C TYR A 24 4.42 1.89 17.33
N ALA A 25 3.24 2.07 17.92
CA ALA A 25 3.03 1.93 19.37
C ALA A 25 3.50 0.57 19.91
N ASN A 26 3.35 -0.49 19.15
CA ASN A 26 3.68 -1.86 19.55
C ASN A 26 4.93 -2.42 18.86
N GLN A 27 5.71 -1.60 18.13
CA GLN A 27 6.90 -2.08 17.43
C GLN A 27 8.05 -2.40 18.42
N LYS A 28 8.69 -3.54 18.19
CA LYS A 28 9.81 -4.02 19.01
C LYS A 28 11.15 -3.47 18.52
N ASP A 29 11.28 -3.29 17.21
CA ASP A 29 12.55 -2.98 16.53
C ASP A 29 12.73 -1.49 16.22
N CYS A 30 11.66 -0.70 16.25
CA CYS A 30 11.69 0.74 16.01
C CYS A 30 10.77 1.50 16.95
N GLU A 31 10.95 2.82 17.01
CA GLU A 31 10.10 3.76 17.75
C GLU A 31 9.94 5.05 16.97
N LEU A 32 8.76 5.62 16.97
CA LEU A 32 8.48 6.92 16.38
C LEU A 32 8.91 8.00 17.38
N ILE A 33 9.82 8.90 16.94
CA ILE A 33 10.35 9.98 17.78
C ILE A 33 9.95 11.37 17.33
N ALA A 34 9.63 11.54 16.03
CA ALA A 34 9.33 12.84 15.46
C ALA A 34 8.29 12.72 14.32
N VAL A 35 7.55 13.81 14.12
CA VAL A 35 6.63 13.97 12.99
C VAL A 35 6.80 15.34 12.38
N ALA A 36 6.66 15.44 11.04
CA ALA A 36 6.68 16.71 10.34
C ALA A 36 5.46 16.83 9.42
N ASP A 37 4.82 18.01 9.43
CA ASP A 37 3.74 18.35 8.50
C ASP A 37 3.73 19.88 8.28
N THR A 38 3.47 20.31 7.06
CA THR A 38 3.35 21.74 6.71
C THR A 38 2.04 22.37 7.18
N VAL A 39 1.11 21.55 7.69
CA VAL A 39 -0.22 21.96 8.14
C VAL A 39 -0.28 21.88 9.67
N PRO A 40 -0.25 23.02 10.39
CA PRO A 40 -0.23 23.04 11.86
C PRO A 40 -1.42 22.32 12.51
N SER A 41 -2.60 22.34 11.89
CA SER A 41 -3.77 21.63 12.41
C SER A 41 -3.61 20.11 12.38
N GLN A 42 -2.84 19.54 11.44
CA GLN A 42 -2.50 18.12 11.40
C GLN A 42 -1.57 17.76 12.57
N LEU A 43 -0.53 18.55 12.77
CA LEU A 43 0.42 18.33 13.87
C LEU A 43 -0.23 18.42 15.26
N ASN A 44 -1.26 19.25 15.42
CA ASN A 44 -1.93 19.48 16.69
C ASN A 44 -3.18 18.59 16.91
N SER A 45 -3.52 17.74 15.94
CA SER A 45 -4.60 16.77 16.09
C SER A 45 -4.07 15.50 16.75
N ASP A 46 -4.80 15.00 17.74
CA ASP A 46 -4.55 13.69 18.34
C ASP A 46 -5.34 12.58 17.63
N LYS A 47 -6.16 12.95 16.65
CA LYS A 47 -7.05 12.06 15.91
C LYS A 47 -7.03 12.37 14.42
N ALA A 48 -7.10 11.35 13.61
CA ALA A 48 -7.37 11.47 12.19
C ALA A 48 -8.33 10.38 11.72
N GLU A 49 -9.11 10.70 10.72
CA GLU A 49 -10.05 9.77 10.11
C GLU A 49 -9.60 9.41 8.69
N LEU A 50 -9.65 8.14 8.39
CA LEU A 50 -9.58 7.58 7.05
C LEU A 50 -10.88 6.84 6.75
N ASN A 51 -11.10 6.50 5.49
CA ASN A 51 -12.22 5.61 5.13
C ASN A 51 -12.13 4.22 5.79
N LEU A 52 -11.00 3.90 6.39
CA LEU A 52 -10.71 2.66 7.15
C LEU A 52 -11.10 2.75 8.63
N GLY A 53 -11.48 3.93 9.13
CA GLY A 53 -11.77 4.19 10.53
C GLY A 53 -10.98 5.36 11.11
N GLY A 54 -11.19 5.65 12.38
CA GLY A 54 -10.45 6.66 13.12
C GLY A 54 -9.17 6.08 13.74
N PHE A 55 -8.10 6.87 13.73
CA PHE A 55 -6.83 6.56 14.40
C PHE A 55 -6.56 7.60 15.48
N GLU A 56 -6.21 7.14 16.66
CA GLU A 56 -5.84 8.00 17.78
C GLU A 56 -4.34 7.87 18.05
N GLN A 57 -3.72 8.97 18.45
CA GLN A 57 -2.32 8.93 18.88
C GLN A 57 -2.20 8.03 20.11
N ALA A 58 -1.19 7.17 20.13
CA ALA A 58 -0.90 6.36 21.31
C ALA A 58 -0.67 7.26 22.53
N ALA A 59 -1.47 7.09 23.58
CA ALA A 59 -1.40 7.88 24.79
C ALA A 59 0.02 7.82 25.39
N GLY A 60 0.63 8.99 25.63
CA GLY A 60 1.93 9.12 26.31
C GLY A 60 3.15 9.28 25.39
N SER A 61 3.02 9.24 24.07
CA SER A 61 4.13 9.52 23.16
C SER A 61 4.44 11.03 23.08
N LYS A 62 5.59 11.45 23.58
CA LYS A 62 6.11 12.82 23.42
C LYS A 62 6.78 12.94 22.03
N LEU A 63 5.98 12.99 20.97
CA LEU A 63 6.50 13.20 19.63
C LEU A 63 7.00 14.64 19.47
N ARG A 64 8.21 14.80 18.94
CA ARG A 64 8.69 16.11 18.50
C ARG A 64 8.05 16.47 17.17
N LYS A 65 7.55 17.70 17.07
CA LYS A 65 6.71 18.18 15.95
C LYS A 65 7.47 19.26 15.21
N TYR A 66 7.51 19.13 13.89
CA TYR A 66 8.24 20.03 12.97
C TYR A 66 7.32 20.49 11.86
N ASN A 67 7.54 21.73 11.36
CA ASN A 67 6.71 22.30 10.29
C ASN A 67 7.21 21.94 8.89
N SER A 68 8.36 21.29 8.78
CA SER A 68 8.94 20.86 7.50
C SER A 68 9.83 19.62 7.64
N PHE A 69 10.07 18.96 6.51
CA PHE A 69 11.07 17.90 6.39
C PHE A 69 12.46 18.40 6.80
N GLU A 70 12.86 19.55 6.26
CA GLU A 70 14.18 20.15 6.46
C GLU A 70 14.43 20.46 7.95
N GLU A 71 13.41 20.96 8.65
CA GLU A 71 13.48 21.22 10.08
C GLU A 71 13.66 19.93 10.88
N MET A 72 12.86 18.89 10.58
CA MET A 72 12.93 17.60 11.26
C MET A 72 14.31 16.96 11.10
N VAL A 73 14.83 16.84 9.87
CA VAL A 73 16.13 16.19 9.63
C VAL A 73 17.32 16.99 10.12
N LYS A 74 17.17 18.29 10.33
CA LYS A 74 18.19 19.16 10.93
C LYS A 74 18.33 18.95 12.43
N HIS A 75 17.22 18.63 13.10
CA HIS A 75 17.18 18.54 14.57
C HIS A 75 17.14 17.12 15.10
N GLU A 76 16.86 16.12 14.26
CA GLU A 76 16.72 14.72 14.65
C GLU A 76 17.76 13.82 13.99
N GLU A 77 18.34 12.94 14.78
CA GLU A 77 19.12 11.80 14.30
C GLU A 77 18.17 10.63 14.02
N LEU A 78 17.67 10.56 12.78
CA LEU A 78 16.75 9.51 12.35
C LEU A 78 17.53 8.31 11.80
N ASP A 79 17.16 7.10 12.22
CA ASP A 79 17.63 5.86 11.58
C ASP A 79 16.88 5.58 10.26
N PHE A 80 15.65 6.12 10.12
CA PHE A 80 14.89 6.11 8.86
C PHE A 80 13.73 7.12 8.88
N ILE A 81 13.20 7.41 7.70
CA ILE A 81 12.02 8.24 7.52
C ILE A 81 10.88 7.44 6.90
N ASP A 82 9.66 7.71 7.35
CA ASP A 82 8.40 7.17 6.90
C ASP A 82 7.58 8.27 6.22
N ILE A 83 7.33 8.16 4.90
CA ILE A 83 6.73 9.20 4.08
C ILE A 83 5.25 8.90 3.85
N CYS A 84 4.37 9.70 4.47
CA CYS A 84 2.91 9.59 4.42
C CYS A 84 2.24 10.86 3.86
N ILE A 85 2.87 11.52 2.90
CA ILE A 85 2.38 12.75 2.24
C ILE A 85 1.53 12.43 1.00
N PRO A 86 0.88 13.42 0.34
CA PRO A 86 0.21 13.18 -0.95
C PRO A 86 1.16 12.63 -2.02
N THR A 87 0.63 11.72 -2.85
CA THR A 87 1.37 10.92 -3.84
C THR A 87 2.26 11.74 -4.78
N ASP A 88 1.81 12.92 -5.17
CA ASP A 88 2.54 13.82 -6.08
C ASP A 88 3.88 14.31 -5.49
N PHE A 89 4.06 14.23 -4.17
CA PHE A 89 5.30 14.61 -3.47
C PHE A 89 6.19 13.42 -3.08
N HIS A 90 5.74 12.17 -3.20
CA HIS A 90 6.51 11.00 -2.75
C HIS A 90 7.92 10.99 -3.34
N ALA A 91 8.05 11.14 -4.68
CA ALA A 91 9.34 11.08 -5.34
C ALA A 91 10.29 12.19 -4.89
N GLU A 92 9.80 13.41 -4.73
CA GLU A 92 10.62 14.55 -4.31
C GLU A 92 11.26 14.29 -2.94
N PHE A 93 10.41 13.96 -1.94
CA PHE A 93 10.89 13.81 -0.57
C PHE A 93 11.65 12.51 -0.33
N ALA A 94 11.29 11.42 -1.01
CA ALA A 94 12.08 10.20 -0.97
C ALA A 94 13.50 10.41 -1.52
N ILE A 95 13.63 11.10 -2.68
CA ILE A 95 14.94 11.43 -3.27
C ILE A 95 15.75 12.35 -2.34
N LYS A 96 15.11 13.34 -1.69
CA LYS A 96 15.79 14.20 -0.71
C LYS A 96 16.33 13.37 0.47
N ALA A 97 15.52 12.51 1.05
CA ALA A 97 15.92 11.65 2.19
C ALA A 97 17.06 10.70 1.80
N LEU A 98 16.95 10.02 0.66
CA LEU A 98 17.96 9.11 0.14
C LEU A 98 19.31 9.80 -0.08
N LYS A 99 19.31 11.02 -0.65
CA LYS A 99 20.53 11.83 -0.84
C LYS A 99 21.19 12.25 0.47
N LEU A 100 20.43 12.36 1.56
CA LEU A 100 20.94 12.60 2.90
C LEU A 100 21.42 11.31 3.61
N GLY A 101 21.33 10.16 2.95
CA GLY A 101 21.68 8.86 3.54
C GLY A 101 20.66 8.35 4.55
N ILE A 102 19.42 8.86 4.53
CA ILE A 102 18.36 8.45 5.44
C ILE A 102 17.54 7.31 4.79
N PRO A 103 17.60 6.08 5.32
CA PRO A 103 16.77 4.97 4.85
C PRO A 103 15.30 5.37 4.78
N THR A 104 14.63 5.06 3.68
CA THR A 104 13.31 5.60 3.37
C THR A 104 12.26 4.50 3.21
N PHE A 105 11.22 4.58 4.01
CA PHE A 105 9.96 3.90 3.83
C PHE A 105 8.96 4.91 3.28
N SER A 106 8.37 4.65 2.13
CA SER A 106 7.39 5.56 1.51
C SER A 106 6.07 4.85 1.27
N GLU A 107 4.98 5.53 1.58
CA GLU A 107 3.64 5.05 1.25
C GLU A 107 3.47 4.86 -0.25
N LYS A 108 2.51 3.97 -0.56
CA LYS A 108 2.02 3.76 -1.93
C LYS A 108 1.08 4.93 -2.36
N PRO A 109 0.87 5.14 -3.65
CA PRO A 109 1.64 4.64 -4.79
C PRO A 109 3.09 5.14 -4.77
N MET A 110 4.05 4.35 -5.27
CA MET A 110 5.46 4.77 -5.30
C MET A 110 5.62 6.17 -5.89
N ALA A 111 4.94 6.45 -7.00
CA ALA A 111 4.94 7.75 -7.67
C ALA A 111 3.76 7.88 -8.65
N ARG A 112 3.56 9.07 -9.21
CA ARG A 112 2.55 9.34 -10.26
C ARG A 112 2.96 8.85 -11.64
N THR A 113 4.26 8.72 -11.90
CA THR A 113 4.81 8.37 -13.22
C THR A 113 5.98 7.41 -13.09
N LEU A 114 6.23 6.64 -14.16
CA LEU A 114 7.42 5.77 -14.22
C LEU A 114 8.72 6.57 -14.11
N LYS A 115 8.80 7.76 -14.72
CA LYS A 115 9.98 8.63 -14.62
C LYS A 115 10.30 9.00 -13.17
N GLN A 116 9.28 9.28 -12.36
CA GLN A 116 9.46 9.57 -10.93
C GLN A 116 9.89 8.31 -10.16
N ALA A 117 9.26 7.17 -10.44
CA ALA A 117 9.63 5.89 -9.82
C ALA A 117 11.07 5.50 -10.15
N ASP A 118 11.47 5.61 -11.42
CA ASP A 118 12.84 5.36 -11.87
C ASP A 118 13.85 6.30 -11.19
N ALA A 119 13.49 7.59 -10.99
CA ALA A 119 14.33 8.53 -10.29
C ALA A 119 14.51 8.21 -8.79
N MET A 120 13.48 7.66 -8.13
CA MET A 120 13.59 7.18 -6.74
C MET A 120 14.54 5.99 -6.64
N ILE A 121 14.43 5.02 -7.55
CA ILE A 121 15.32 3.85 -7.62
C ILE A 121 16.76 4.29 -7.85
N ALA A 122 16.99 5.15 -8.86
CA ALA A 122 18.32 5.67 -9.17
C ALA A 122 18.94 6.45 -7.99
N ALA A 123 18.14 7.20 -7.23
CA ALA A 123 18.61 7.90 -6.04
C ALA A 123 19.01 6.91 -4.91
N ALA A 124 18.24 5.84 -4.70
CA ALA A 124 18.57 4.80 -3.73
C ALA A 124 19.86 4.08 -4.10
N GLU A 125 20.03 3.70 -5.37
CA GLU A 125 21.24 3.06 -5.89
C GLU A 125 22.47 3.97 -5.79
N ALA A 126 22.36 5.23 -6.23
CA ALA A 126 23.45 6.18 -6.22
C ALA A 126 23.94 6.53 -4.81
N SER A 127 23.04 6.58 -3.82
CA SER A 127 23.39 6.85 -2.43
C SER A 127 23.74 5.60 -1.62
N GLY A 128 23.44 4.40 -2.14
CA GLY A 128 23.52 3.16 -1.37
C GLY A 128 22.53 3.10 -0.19
N THR A 129 21.50 3.96 -0.20
CA THR A 129 20.56 4.12 0.90
C THR A 129 19.31 3.27 0.65
N PRO A 130 18.85 2.47 1.63
CA PRO A 130 17.69 1.61 1.46
C PRO A 130 16.39 2.37 1.18
N LEU A 131 15.61 1.88 0.21
CA LEU A 131 14.26 2.35 -0.12
C LEU A 131 13.29 1.17 -0.11
N MET A 132 12.14 1.31 0.55
CA MET A 132 11.02 0.38 0.47
C MET A 132 9.71 1.16 0.25
N ILE A 133 8.79 0.59 -0.52
CA ILE A 133 7.46 1.16 -0.73
C ILE A 133 6.43 0.33 0.04
N GLY A 134 5.51 1.01 0.73
CA GLY A 134 4.48 0.41 1.55
C GLY A 134 3.38 -0.26 0.74
N GLN A 135 3.56 -1.54 0.42
CA GLN A 135 2.53 -2.37 -0.22
C GLN A 135 1.87 -3.26 0.83
N CYS A 136 1.03 -2.66 1.66
CA CYS A 136 0.49 -3.27 2.88
C CYS A 136 -0.24 -4.60 2.67
N LEU A 137 -0.86 -4.85 1.48
CA LEU A 137 -1.50 -6.12 1.20
C LEU A 137 -0.53 -7.30 1.17
N ARG A 138 0.73 -7.06 0.79
CA ARG A 138 1.77 -8.10 0.85
C ARG A 138 2.04 -8.60 2.28
N PHE A 139 1.57 -7.85 3.30
CA PHE A 139 1.71 -8.14 4.73
C PHE A 139 0.38 -8.39 5.44
N TRP A 140 -0.74 -8.28 4.72
CA TRP A 140 -2.05 -8.48 5.33
C TRP A 140 -2.33 -9.98 5.46
N PRO A 141 -2.69 -10.49 6.65
CA PRO A 141 -2.74 -11.94 6.91
C PRO A 141 -3.58 -12.75 5.94
N ALA A 142 -4.72 -12.23 5.48
CA ALA A 142 -5.58 -12.94 4.52
C ALA A 142 -4.92 -13.08 3.13
N TYR A 143 -4.20 -12.05 2.70
CA TYR A 143 -3.48 -12.08 1.41
C TYR A 143 -2.17 -12.88 1.50
N GLU A 144 -1.51 -12.89 2.66
CA GLU A 144 -0.40 -13.82 2.93
C GLU A 144 -0.88 -15.28 2.84
N TYR A 145 -2.00 -15.60 3.51
CA TYR A 145 -2.58 -16.93 3.43
C TYR A 145 -2.92 -17.33 1.99
N LEU A 146 -3.53 -16.41 1.22
CA LEU A 146 -3.87 -16.64 -0.19
C LEU A 146 -2.61 -16.92 -1.02
N LYS A 147 -1.55 -16.12 -0.84
CA LYS A 147 -0.28 -16.32 -1.54
C LYS A 147 0.39 -17.63 -1.16
N ASP A 148 0.45 -17.97 0.12
CA ASP A 148 1.01 -19.24 0.59
C ASP A 148 0.24 -20.44 0.04
N ALA A 149 -1.09 -20.34 -0.03
CA ALA A 149 -1.93 -21.36 -0.63
C ALA A 149 -1.68 -21.54 -2.13
N TYR A 150 -1.44 -20.44 -2.85
CA TYR A 150 -1.10 -20.42 -4.27
C TYR A 150 0.30 -21.01 -4.49
N ASP A 151 1.32 -20.51 -3.79
CA ASP A 151 2.72 -20.93 -3.96
C ASP A 151 2.95 -22.40 -3.60
N SER A 152 2.29 -22.88 -2.54
CA SER A 152 2.39 -24.27 -2.10
C SER A 152 1.61 -25.27 -2.94
N GLY A 153 0.68 -24.81 -3.80
CA GLY A 153 -0.23 -25.67 -4.54
C GLY A 153 -1.20 -26.47 -3.65
N LYS A 154 -1.39 -26.06 -2.39
CA LYS A 154 -2.20 -26.77 -1.37
C LYS A 154 -3.60 -27.15 -1.87
N PHE A 155 -4.22 -26.30 -2.68
CA PHE A 155 -5.56 -26.50 -3.21
C PHE A 155 -5.61 -26.80 -4.72
N GLY A 156 -4.48 -27.15 -5.33
CA GLY A 156 -4.34 -27.33 -6.77
C GLY A 156 -4.17 -25.99 -7.50
N LYS A 157 -4.44 -25.97 -8.81
CA LYS A 157 -4.30 -24.76 -9.63
C LYS A 157 -5.30 -23.70 -9.25
N LEU A 158 -4.90 -22.44 -9.26
CA LEU A 158 -5.81 -21.30 -9.21
C LEU A 158 -6.56 -21.21 -10.54
N LEU A 159 -7.89 -21.20 -10.49
CA LEU A 159 -8.79 -21.11 -11.65
C LEU A 159 -9.33 -19.70 -11.82
N ARG A 160 -9.64 -19.00 -10.70
CA ARG A 160 -10.17 -17.65 -10.71
C ARG A 160 -9.72 -16.88 -9.45
N LEU A 161 -9.41 -15.60 -9.64
CA LEU A 161 -9.25 -14.62 -8.56
C LEU A 161 -10.12 -13.40 -8.88
N SER A 162 -11.04 -13.07 -8.01
CA SER A 162 -11.86 -11.87 -8.08
C SER A 162 -11.63 -11.04 -6.82
N MET A 163 -11.34 -9.75 -6.99
CA MET A 163 -11.09 -8.82 -5.89
C MET A 163 -11.99 -7.61 -6.00
N GLN A 164 -12.34 -7.02 -4.87
CA GLN A 164 -13.11 -5.80 -4.80
C GLN A 164 -12.54 -4.90 -3.70
N ARG A 165 -12.41 -3.60 -4.02
CA ARG A 165 -12.01 -2.57 -3.08
C ARG A 165 -12.77 -1.29 -3.40
N ILE A 166 -13.73 -0.96 -2.54
CA ILE A 166 -14.69 0.13 -2.78
C ILE A 166 -14.84 1.00 -1.54
N SER A 167 -15.04 2.28 -1.75
CA SER A 167 -15.28 3.26 -0.68
C SER A 167 -15.94 4.54 -1.20
N ALA A 168 -16.30 5.44 -0.31
CA ALA A 168 -16.50 6.82 -0.68
C ALA A 168 -15.16 7.50 -1.00
N LEU A 169 -15.18 8.57 -1.81
CA LEU A 169 -14.02 9.41 -2.07
C LEU A 169 -13.39 9.89 -0.74
N PRO A 170 -12.10 9.65 -0.50
CA PRO A 170 -11.43 10.11 0.71
C PRO A 170 -11.45 11.65 0.80
N ARG A 171 -11.64 12.18 1.99
CA ARG A 171 -11.66 13.63 2.16
C ARG A 171 -10.27 14.25 2.04
N GLY A 172 -9.32 13.76 2.82
CA GLY A 172 -7.97 14.32 2.88
C GLY A 172 -7.94 15.81 3.22
N TYR A 173 -6.74 16.33 3.53
CA TYR A 173 -6.60 17.77 3.76
C TYR A 173 -6.82 18.56 2.46
N LYS A 174 -7.64 19.62 2.50
CA LYS A 174 -8.05 20.43 1.34
C LYS A 174 -8.58 19.60 0.17
N MET A 175 -9.14 18.42 0.46
CA MET A 175 -9.74 17.54 -0.56
C MET A 175 -8.80 17.18 -1.71
N TRP A 176 -7.47 17.05 -1.47
CA TRP A 176 -6.48 16.81 -2.51
C TRP A 176 -6.75 15.55 -3.35
N PHE A 177 -7.47 14.58 -2.80
CA PHE A 177 -7.91 13.40 -3.55
C PHE A 177 -8.81 13.74 -4.74
N ARG A 178 -9.54 14.89 -4.70
CA ARG A 178 -10.38 15.36 -5.81
C ARG A 178 -9.59 15.87 -7.01
N GLU A 179 -8.30 16.12 -6.82
CA GLU A 179 -7.42 16.55 -7.89
C GLU A 179 -6.77 15.30 -8.54
N GLY A 180 -7.44 14.72 -9.54
CA GLY A 180 -6.98 13.48 -10.20
C GLY A 180 -5.57 13.57 -10.81
N ALA A 181 -5.13 14.77 -11.17
CA ALA A 181 -3.75 15.00 -11.59
C ALA A 181 -2.74 14.69 -10.46
N ARG A 182 -3.14 14.85 -9.20
CA ARG A 182 -2.35 14.58 -7.99
C ARG A 182 -2.56 13.16 -7.48
N SER A 183 -3.81 12.78 -7.25
CA SER A 183 -4.18 11.50 -6.65
C SER A 183 -4.12 10.32 -7.65
N GLY A 184 -4.50 10.55 -8.91
CA GLY A 184 -4.70 9.52 -9.91
C GLY A 184 -6.08 8.85 -9.87
N GLY A 185 -7.00 9.38 -9.04
CA GLY A 185 -8.32 8.79 -8.84
C GLY A 185 -8.27 7.46 -8.09
N ALA A 186 -9.41 6.78 -8.00
CA ALA A 186 -9.48 5.48 -7.35
C ALA A 186 -8.55 4.44 -7.99
N LEU A 187 -8.36 4.52 -9.30
CA LEU A 187 -7.55 3.55 -10.02
C LEU A 187 -6.09 3.54 -9.54
N LEU A 188 -5.46 4.70 -9.38
CA LEU A 188 -4.06 4.73 -8.94
C LEU A 188 -3.93 4.74 -7.42
N ASP A 189 -4.83 5.41 -6.70
CA ASP A 189 -4.69 5.50 -5.25
C ASP A 189 -5.16 4.23 -4.53
N MET A 190 -6.32 3.70 -4.89
CA MET A 190 -6.95 2.60 -4.15
C MET A 190 -6.79 1.25 -4.87
N HIS A 191 -7.05 1.18 -6.17
CA HIS A 191 -6.96 -0.05 -6.96
C HIS A 191 -5.54 -0.59 -7.05
N ILE A 192 -4.53 0.27 -6.90
CA ILE A 192 -3.12 -0.12 -6.95
C ILE A 192 -2.76 -1.22 -5.93
N HIS A 193 -3.49 -1.32 -4.83
CA HIS A 193 -3.33 -2.41 -3.89
C HIS A 193 -3.61 -3.78 -4.51
N ASP A 194 -4.69 -3.87 -5.28
CA ASP A 194 -5.11 -5.11 -5.94
C ASP A 194 -4.26 -5.37 -7.19
N THR A 195 -3.89 -4.31 -7.94
CA THR A 195 -2.91 -4.36 -9.03
C THR A 195 -1.57 -4.92 -8.55
N ASP A 196 -1.08 -4.42 -7.40
CA ASP A 196 0.14 -4.90 -6.77
C ASP A 196 0.05 -6.37 -6.34
N LEU A 197 -1.07 -6.76 -5.75
CA LEU A 197 -1.29 -8.14 -5.33
C LEU A 197 -1.30 -9.10 -6.53
N VAL A 198 -1.95 -8.73 -7.63
CA VAL A 198 -1.93 -9.51 -8.88
C VAL A 198 -0.50 -9.72 -9.36
N LEU A 199 0.27 -8.63 -9.43
CA LEU A 199 1.67 -8.69 -9.84
C LEU A 199 2.51 -9.53 -8.87
N HIS A 200 2.32 -9.35 -7.57
CA HIS A 200 3.05 -10.09 -6.53
C HIS A 200 2.75 -11.59 -6.52
N MET A 201 1.50 -11.98 -6.84
CA MET A 201 1.08 -13.39 -6.85
C MET A 201 1.38 -14.10 -8.17
N LEU A 202 1.04 -13.45 -9.28
CA LEU A 202 0.95 -14.10 -10.60
C LEU A 202 1.98 -13.59 -11.60
N GLY A 203 2.75 -12.56 -11.23
CA GLY A 203 3.64 -11.86 -12.16
C GLY A 203 2.89 -10.94 -13.12
N MET A 204 3.62 -10.38 -14.10
CA MET A 204 3.05 -9.44 -15.06
C MET A 204 2.08 -10.16 -16.00
N PRO A 205 0.82 -9.68 -16.16
CA PRO A 205 -0.10 -10.22 -17.14
C PRO A 205 0.36 -9.89 -18.57
N GLU A 206 -0.09 -10.64 -19.55
CA GLU A 206 0.18 -10.36 -20.97
C GLU A 206 -0.54 -9.08 -21.45
N ALA A 207 -1.68 -8.81 -20.87
CA ALA A 207 -2.50 -7.65 -21.19
C ALA A 207 -3.50 -7.35 -20.08
N VAL A 208 -4.06 -6.14 -20.11
CA VAL A 208 -5.21 -5.74 -19.31
C VAL A 208 -6.35 -5.24 -20.17
N MET A 209 -7.57 -5.44 -19.69
CA MET A 209 -8.78 -4.82 -20.22
C MET A 209 -9.53 -4.18 -19.06
N THR A 210 -9.54 -2.85 -19.04
CA THR A 210 -10.14 -2.06 -17.95
C THR A 210 -11.32 -1.25 -18.52
N PHE A 211 -12.44 -1.34 -17.83
CA PHE A 211 -13.59 -0.46 -18.02
C PHE A 211 -13.68 0.47 -16.82
N GLY A 212 -13.85 1.76 -17.05
CA GLY A 212 -13.89 2.72 -15.96
C GLY A 212 -14.55 4.03 -16.37
N CYS A 213 -14.89 4.82 -15.37
CA CYS A 213 -15.49 6.12 -15.55
C CYS A 213 -14.93 7.15 -14.59
N THR A 214 -15.17 8.41 -14.91
CA THR A 214 -14.71 9.59 -14.17
C THR A 214 -15.92 10.32 -13.62
N HIS A 215 -15.98 10.56 -12.32
CA HIS A 215 -17.09 11.25 -11.66
C HIS A 215 -16.64 12.43 -10.79
N HIS A 216 -15.58 12.22 -9.98
CA HIS A 216 -15.28 13.12 -8.86
C HIS A 216 -13.96 13.86 -9.03
N THR A 217 -12.96 13.23 -9.67
CA THR A 217 -11.56 13.68 -9.59
C THR A 217 -10.98 14.16 -10.92
N GLY A 218 -11.64 13.87 -12.04
CA GLY A 218 -11.03 14.05 -13.38
C GLY A 218 -10.09 12.92 -13.79
N ALA A 219 -9.84 11.95 -12.91
CA ALA A 219 -9.19 10.68 -13.21
C ALA A 219 -10.22 9.53 -13.18
N ILE A 220 -9.79 8.29 -13.21
CA ILE A 220 -10.70 7.13 -13.15
C ILE A 220 -11.09 6.87 -11.70
N ASP A 221 -12.37 7.02 -11.39
CA ASP A 221 -12.93 6.92 -10.04
C ASP A 221 -13.66 5.60 -9.76
N ASP A 222 -14.10 4.93 -10.83
CA ASP A 222 -14.71 3.60 -10.79
C ASP A 222 -14.10 2.77 -11.91
N ALA A 223 -13.67 1.53 -11.63
CA ALA A 223 -13.08 0.66 -12.62
C ALA A 223 -13.27 -0.82 -12.32
N ILE A 224 -13.33 -1.62 -13.40
CA ILE A 224 -13.20 -3.06 -13.37
C ILE A 224 -12.10 -3.43 -14.36
N THR A 225 -11.05 -4.09 -13.85
CA THR A 225 -9.92 -4.58 -14.65
C THR A 225 -9.94 -6.09 -14.74
N ASN A 226 -9.80 -6.60 -15.95
CA ASN A 226 -9.49 -8.00 -16.23
C ASN A 226 -8.01 -8.12 -16.61
N TYR A 227 -7.28 -8.99 -15.92
CA TYR A 227 -5.87 -9.29 -16.17
C TYR A 227 -5.78 -10.57 -17.00
N ILE A 228 -5.08 -10.53 -18.11
CA ILE A 228 -5.08 -11.61 -19.12
C ILE A 228 -3.79 -12.42 -19.00
N TYR A 229 -3.95 -13.67 -18.65
CA TYR A 229 -2.91 -14.71 -18.60
C TYR A 229 -3.31 -15.85 -19.52
N SER A 230 -2.60 -16.04 -20.66
CA SER A 230 -2.95 -17.11 -21.61
C SER A 230 -2.77 -18.50 -20.98
N GLY A 231 -3.86 -19.26 -20.91
CA GLY A 231 -3.85 -20.56 -20.23
C GLY A 231 -3.75 -20.50 -18.69
N GLY A 232 -3.78 -19.30 -18.13
CA GLY A 232 -3.76 -19.05 -16.68
C GLY A 232 -5.16 -18.86 -16.08
N PRO A 233 -5.24 -18.39 -14.82
CA PRO A 233 -6.49 -18.14 -14.15
C PRO A 233 -7.25 -16.95 -14.75
N ALA A 234 -8.59 -16.94 -14.58
CA ALA A 234 -9.39 -15.73 -14.79
C ALA A 234 -9.20 -14.77 -13.62
N VAL A 235 -8.66 -13.57 -13.87
CA VAL A 235 -8.33 -12.60 -12.81
C VAL A 235 -9.04 -11.28 -13.08
N SER A 236 -9.75 -10.77 -12.05
CA SER A 236 -10.38 -9.46 -12.10
C SER A 236 -10.27 -8.72 -10.78
N ALA A 237 -10.21 -7.40 -10.85
CA ALA A 237 -10.32 -6.54 -9.69
C ALA A 237 -11.22 -5.34 -9.97
N GLU A 238 -11.98 -4.92 -8.96
CA GLU A 238 -12.95 -3.83 -9.01
C GLU A 238 -12.60 -2.77 -7.98
N THR A 239 -12.73 -1.50 -8.36
CA THR A 239 -12.56 -0.35 -7.47
C THR A 239 -13.63 0.69 -7.70
N SER A 240 -14.02 1.41 -6.62
CA SER A 240 -14.97 2.51 -6.70
C SER A 240 -14.72 3.52 -5.58
N TRP A 241 -14.72 4.82 -5.93
CA TRP A 241 -14.86 5.92 -4.98
C TRP A 241 -16.29 6.50 -4.92
N SER A 242 -17.23 5.86 -5.59
CA SER A 242 -18.66 6.23 -5.60
C SER A 242 -19.51 5.37 -4.66
N HIS A 243 -18.87 4.50 -3.87
CA HIS A 243 -19.54 3.64 -2.89
C HIS A 243 -19.67 4.34 -1.53
N GLY A 244 -20.45 3.76 -0.60
CA GLY A 244 -20.60 4.24 0.77
C GLY A 244 -19.39 3.89 1.67
N PRO A 245 -19.56 3.01 2.66
CA PRO A 245 -18.48 2.63 3.55
C PRO A 245 -17.38 1.83 2.83
N PHE A 246 -16.16 1.89 3.35
CA PHE A 246 -15.05 1.08 2.85
C PHE A 246 -15.37 -0.41 2.94
N SER A 247 -15.10 -1.12 1.86
CA SER A 247 -15.20 -2.57 1.80
C SER A 247 -14.08 -3.12 0.93
N MET A 248 -13.48 -4.23 1.37
CA MET A 248 -12.55 -5.01 0.57
C MET A 248 -12.88 -6.49 0.67
N SER A 249 -12.66 -7.21 -0.42
CA SER A 249 -12.89 -8.66 -0.46
C SER A 249 -12.09 -9.33 -1.57
N PHE A 250 -11.90 -10.64 -1.42
CA PHE A 250 -11.50 -11.49 -2.53
C PHE A 250 -12.22 -12.84 -2.49
N ILE A 251 -12.36 -13.44 -3.68
CA ILE A 251 -12.74 -14.82 -3.88
C ILE A 251 -11.70 -15.47 -4.78
N ALA A 252 -11.02 -16.51 -4.27
CA ALA A 252 -10.02 -17.27 -5.01
C ALA A 252 -10.52 -18.72 -5.17
N VAL A 253 -10.80 -19.13 -6.40
CA VAL A 253 -11.26 -20.47 -6.75
C VAL A 253 -10.08 -21.31 -7.21
N PHE A 254 -9.78 -22.34 -6.48
CA PHE A 254 -8.81 -23.38 -6.83
C PHE A 254 -9.50 -24.67 -7.26
N GLU A 255 -8.76 -25.62 -7.83
CA GLU A 255 -9.32 -26.92 -8.22
C GLU A 255 -10.00 -27.68 -7.06
N LYS A 256 -9.51 -27.53 -5.82
CA LYS A 256 -9.95 -28.31 -4.66
C LYS A 256 -10.62 -27.49 -3.56
N ALA A 257 -10.62 -26.16 -3.65
CA ALA A 257 -11.25 -25.30 -2.66
C ALA A 257 -11.50 -23.90 -3.21
N THR A 258 -12.44 -23.18 -2.59
CA THR A 258 -12.60 -21.74 -2.75
C THR A 258 -12.22 -21.05 -1.44
N LEU A 259 -11.39 -20.02 -1.52
CA LEU A 259 -11.02 -19.16 -0.42
C LEU A 259 -11.76 -17.82 -0.57
N GLU A 260 -12.39 -17.37 0.50
CA GLU A 260 -13.08 -16.08 0.55
C GLU A 260 -12.71 -15.31 1.80
N ALA A 261 -12.39 -14.03 1.64
CA ALA A 261 -12.24 -13.08 2.74
C ALA A 261 -12.89 -11.74 2.40
N LYS A 262 -13.45 -11.06 3.40
CA LYS A 262 -14.12 -9.77 3.24
C LYS A 262 -14.04 -8.91 4.52
N GLY A 263 -14.37 -7.63 4.37
CA GLY A 263 -14.29 -6.66 5.46
C GLY A 263 -12.84 -6.40 5.86
N MET A 264 -12.55 -6.34 7.14
CA MET A 264 -11.17 -6.17 7.65
C MET A 264 -10.34 -7.45 7.58
N MET A 265 -10.88 -8.53 7.02
CA MET A 265 -10.19 -9.78 6.73
C MET A 265 -9.50 -10.43 7.94
N GLN A 266 -10.14 -10.37 9.10
CA GLN A 266 -9.67 -11.05 10.30
C GLN A 266 -9.93 -12.56 10.28
N GLU A 267 -10.80 -12.99 9.35
CA GLU A 267 -11.15 -14.38 9.10
C GLU A 267 -11.15 -14.67 7.60
N LEU A 268 -10.88 -15.92 7.25
CA LEU A 268 -10.92 -16.44 5.90
C LEU A 268 -11.77 -17.71 5.90
N SER A 269 -12.71 -17.81 4.97
CA SER A 269 -13.54 -18.98 4.76
C SER A 269 -12.98 -19.88 3.67
N ILE A 270 -12.93 -21.18 3.91
CA ILE A 270 -12.50 -22.19 2.94
C ILE A 270 -13.68 -23.12 2.67
N TYR A 271 -14.11 -23.13 1.43
CA TYR A 271 -15.19 -23.98 0.92
C TYR A 271 -14.60 -25.14 0.14
N ARG A 272 -14.99 -26.36 0.50
CA ARG A 272 -14.68 -27.58 -0.25
C ARG A 272 -15.97 -28.32 -0.56
N LEU A 273 -16.00 -29.04 -1.69
CA LEU A 273 -17.15 -29.84 -2.06
C LEU A 273 -17.46 -30.87 -0.94
N ASP A 274 -18.73 -30.99 -0.60
CA ASP A 274 -19.25 -31.95 0.40
C ASP A 274 -18.63 -31.84 1.81
N GLN A 275 -18.06 -30.68 2.17
CA GLN A 275 -17.48 -30.44 3.48
C GLN A 275 -18.12 -29.21 4.15
N LYS A 276 -18.06 -29.19 5.49
CA LYS A 276 -18.43 -28.00 6.25
C LYS A 276 -17.44 -26.87 5.92
N ILE A 277 -17.92 -25.63 5.96
CA ILE A 277 -17.08 -24.42 5.80
C ILE A 277 -16.04 -24.41 6.91
N GLU A 278 -14.79 -24.33 6.53
CA GLU A 278 -13.67 -24.09 7.46
C GLU A 278 -13.44 -22.59 7.58
N THR A 279 -13.42 -22.07 8.80
CA THR A 279 -13.07 -20.67 9.07
C THR A 279 -11.69 -20.62 9.71
N VAL A 280 -10.76 -19.87 9.08
CA VAL A 280 -9.41 -19.64 9.59
C VAL A 280 -9.37 -18.25 10.23
N LYS A 281 -9.07 -18.19 11.52
CA LYS A 281 -8.81 -16.91 12.22
C LYS A 281 -7.39 -16.45 11.92
N LEU A 282 -7.25 -15.20 11.47
CA LEU A 282 -5.99 -14.66 10.96
C LEU A 282 -5.32 -13.64 11.92
N GLY A 283 -6.03 -13.30 13.00
CA GLY A 283 -5.56 -12.30 13.97
C GLY A 283 -5.99 -10.87 13.58
N GLU A 284 -5.68 -9.95 14.47
CA GLU A 284 -6.16 -8.56 14.39
C GLU A 284 -5.10 -7.58 13.85
N GLU A 285 -3.84 -7.99 13.78
CA GLU A 285 -2.74 -7.12 13.34
C GLU A 285 -2.82 -6.87 11.83
N GLY A 286 -3.07 -5.62 11.46
CA GLY A 286 -3.17 -5.20 10.06
C GLY A 286 -1.84 -5.15 9.33
N GLY A 287 -1.91 -5.07 8.00
CA GLY A 287 -0.74 -5.04 7.13
C GLY A 287 0.23 -3.90 7.41
N HIS A 288 -0.26 -2.71 7.79
CA HIS A 288 0.58 -1.54 8.06
C HIS A 288 1.56 -1.77 9.24
N ALA A 289 1.11 -2.34 10.36
CA ALA A 289 1.98 -2.64 11.47
C ALA A 289 3.04 -3.69 11.09
N ARG A 290 2.65 -4.69 10.31
CA ARG A 290 3.51 -5.79 9.86
C ARG A 290 4.54 -5.35 8.82
N GLU A 291 4.20 -4.44 7.90
CA GLU A 291 5.17 -3.91 6.93
C GLU A 291 6.21 -3.00 7.59
N ILE A 292 5.82 -2.17 8.57
CA ILE A 292 6.75 -1.37 9.39
C ILE A 292 7.70 -2.28 10.18
N ALA A 293 7.16 -3.34 10.81
CA ALA A 293 7.97 -4.34 11.51
C ALA A 293 8.98 -5.02 10.58
N TYR A 294 8.54 -5.40 9.38
CA TYR A 294 9.39 -6.01 8.36
C TYR A 294 10.50 -5.05 7.91
N PHE A 295 10.15 -3.79 7.60
CA PHE A 295 11.11 -2.76 7.22
C PHE A 295 12.19 -2.59 8.29
N ALA A 296 11.80 -2.35 9.55
CA ALA A 296 12.72 -2.16 10.66
C ALA A 296 13.62 -3.38 10.88
N LYS A 297 13.06 -4.58 10.78
CA LYS A 297 13.81 -5.84 10.91
C LYS A 297 14.86 -6.00 9.81
N CYS A 298 14.50 -5.74 8.55
CA CYS A 298 15.43 -5.81 7.43
C CYS A 298 16.54 -4.78 7.56
N LEU A 299 16.18 -3.54 7.96
CA LEU A 299 17.15 -2.45 8.15
C LEU A 299 18.17 -2.80 9.24
N LYS A 300 17.73 -3.27 10.42
CA LYS A 300 18.63 -3.75 11.50
C LYS A 300 19.54 -4.89 11.07
N ALA A 301 18.99 -5.81 10.28
CA ALA A 301 19.73 -6.97 9.79
C ALA A 301 20.59 -6.66 8.55
N LYS A 302 20.54 -5.45 8.01
CA LYS A 302 21.17 -5.03 6.74
C LYS A 302 20.84 -5.99 5.59
N LYS A 303 19.58 -6.42 5.51
CA LYS A 303 19.05 -7.30 4.48
C LYS A 303 18.23 -6.51 3.45
N PRO A 304 18.22 -6.95 2.19
CA PRO A 304 17.34 -6.34 1.18
C PRO A 304 15.86 -6.53 1.53
N PHE A 305 15.02 -5.62 1.04
CA PHE A 305 13.57 -5.68 1.20
C PHE A 305 12.93 -6.60 0.13
N ALA A 306 13.33 -7.87 0.10
CA ALA A 306 12.93 -8.82 -0.94
C ALA A 306 11.40 -8.92 -1.15
N ARG A 307 10.62 -8.63 -0.10
CA ARG A 307 9.16 -8.66 -0.18
C ARG A 307 8.55 -7.44 -0.85
N CYS A 308 9.25 -6.29 -0.82
CA CYS A 308 8.82 -5.02 -1.41
C CYS A 308 10.01 -4.31 -2.07
N GLU A 309 10.69 -4.99 -2.97
CA GLU A 309 11.75 -4.38 -3.75
C GLU A 309 11.25 -3.16 -4.53
N PRO A 310 11.98 -2.04 -4.58
CA PRO A 310 11.57 -0.85 -5.32
C PRO A 310 11.25 -1.13 -6.79
N PHE A 311 12.00 -2.01 -7.45
CA PHE A 311 11.74 -2.38 -8.85
C PHE A 311 10.39 -3.10 -9.00
N SER A 312 10.04 -4.02 -8.09
CA SER A 312 8.73 -4.71 -8.15
C SER A 312 7.57 -3.72 -7.98
N THR A 313 7.72 -2.72 -7.11
CA THR A 313 6.70 -1.69 -6.90
C THR A 313 6.65 -0.66 -8.02
N ARG A 314 7.75 -0.42 -8.73
CA ARG A 314 7.79 0.33 -9.98
C ARG A 314 6.99 -0.38 -11.08
N GLU A 315 7.09 -1.72 -11.16
CA GLU A 315 6.29 -2.50 -12.12
C GLU A 315 4.79 -2.45 -11.79
N THR A 316 4.42 -2.29 -10.53
CA THR A 316 3.02 -2.01 -10.15
C THR A 316 2.53 -0.70 -10.75
N ILE A 317 3.34 0.38 -10.75
CA ILE A 317 3.01 1.64 -11.44
C ILE A 317 2.86 1.41 -12.94
N ARG A 318 3.74 0.61 -13.58
CA ARG A 318 3.64 0.29 -15.01
C ARG A 318 2.32 -0.39 -15.35
N LEU A 319 1.91 -1.34 -14.54
CA LEU A 319 0.65 -2.07 -14.70
C LEU A 319 -0.55 -1.13 -14.50
N ALA A 320 -0.58 -0.33 -13.43
CA ALA A 320 -1.66 0.62 -13.15
C ALA A 320 -1.82 1.68 -14.26
N LEU A 321 -0.72 2.17 -14.85
CA LEU A 321 -0.78 3.09 -15.99
C LEU A 321 -1.29 2.41 -17.27
N ALA A 322 -1.06 1.11 -17.44
CA ALA A 322 -1.66 0.35 -18.55
C ALA A 322 -3.17 0.15 -18.34
N GLU A 323 -3.60 -0.07 -17.12
CA GLU A 323 -5.03 -0.10 -16.75
C GLU A 323 -5.71 1.24 -17.01
N GLU A 324 -5.10 2.36 -16.61
CA GLU A 324 -5.61 3.71 -16.89
C GLU A 324 -5.73 3.93 -18.41
N ARG A 325 -4.71 3.57 -19.19
CA ARG A 325 -4.74 3.67 -20.66
C ARG A 325 -5.86 2.81 -21.25
N SER A 326 -6.05 1.60 -20.73
CA SER A 326 -7.13 0.71 -21.17
C SER A 326 -8.50 1.33 -20.89
N ALA A 327 -8.74 1.84 -19.68
CA ALA A 327 -9.99 2.50 -19.31
C ALA A 327 -10.29 3.73 -20.17
N ARG A 328 -9.28 4.57 -20.43
CA ARG A 328 -9.45 5.78 -21.25
C ARG A 328 -9.68 5.51 -22.74
N THR A 329 -9.12 4.44 -23.27
CA THR A 329 -9.21 4.11 -24.70
C THR A 329 -10.31 3.10 -25.04
N GLY A 330 -10.85 2.40 -24.04
CA GLY A 330 -11.76 1.27 -24.23
C GLY A 330 -11.12 0.07 -24.94
N LYS A 331 -9.78 -0.02 -24.90
CA LYS A 331 -9.04 -1.06 -25.65
C LYS A 331 -8.19 -1.90 -24.71
N LYS A 332 -8.00 -3.18 -25.10
CA LYS A 332 -7.02 -4.05 -24.49
C LYS A 332 -5.61 -3.46 -24.66
N VAL A 333 -4.84 -3.39 -23.57
CA VAL A 333 -3.47 -2.91 -23.55
C VAL A 333 -2.53 -4.08 -23.26
N ARG A 334 -1.57 -4.36 -24.14
CA ARG A 334 -0.48 -5.33 -23.93
C ARG A 334 0.62 -4.71 -23.09
N LEU A 335 1.32 -5.54 -22.28
CA LEU A 335 2.35 -5.17 -21.33
C LEU A 335 3.73 -5.62 -21.74
#